data_ea77e0bcee9c102eed693c62fc859a1e
#
_entry.id   ea77e0bcee9c102eed693c62fc859a1e
#
_cell.length_a   1.000
_cell.length_b   1.000
_cell.length_c   1.000
_cell.angle_alpha   90.00
_cell.angle_beta   90.00
_cell.angle_gamma   90.00
#
_symmetry.space_group_name_H-M   'P 1'
#
loop_
_entity.id
_entity.type
_entity.pdbx_description
1 polymer ?
#
loop_
_entity_poly.entity_id
_entity_poly.type
_entity_poly.pdbx_seq_one_letter_code
_entity_poly.pdbx_strand_id
1 'polypeptide(L)'
;AVNESDCIEVDGESVVYAKYEYYVMNKPQGVITATEDSRQDTVLDLMEENRRKDLFPVGRLDKDTVGLLLITNDGDLNHRLLSPKKHVDKEYVAKISGRVTEEDVKTFAKGIFIEDGFRALPAELKILSYREKATEEDLLDVEQSNAPQKHLSQGITEISIVIHEGKYHQVKKMFHAIGKEVFFLKRIRMGTLLLDEELAEGTYRKLTADELSGLMRITCKEK
;
A
#
# COMPACT_ATOMS: atom_id res chain seq x y z
N ALA A 1 28.71 -4.95 27.39
CA ALA A 1 28.10 -4.25 26.25
C ALA A 1 28.61 -4.93 24.98
N VAL A 2 27.72 -5.21 24.05
CA VAL A 2 28.03 -5.82 22.76
C VAL A 2 28.06 -4.69 21.73
N ASN A 3 29.07 -4.65 20.87
CA ASN A 3 29.20 -3.69 19.79
C ASN A 3 28.71 -4.28 18.46
N GLU A 4 28.36 -3.44 17.48
CA GLU A 4 27.90 -3.86 16.15
C GLU A 4 28.91 -4.75 15.37
N SER A 5 30.20 -4.71 15.77
CA SER A 5 31.27 -5.51 15.18
C SER A 5 31.51 -6.86 15.89
N ASP A 6 30.82 -7.13 16.98
CA ASP A 6 31.03 -8.35 17.76
C ASP A 6 30.35 -9.53 17.08
N CYS A 7 31.06 -10.63 16.93
CA CYS A 7 30.49 -11.90 16.47
C CYS A 7 29.86 -12.60 17.68
N ILE A 8 28.53 -12.76 17.64
CA ILE A 8 27.80 -13.46 18.69
C ILE A 8 27.46 -14.86 18.17
N GLU A 9 27.81 -15.88 18.92
CA GLU A 9 27.41 -17.25 18.65
C GLU A 9 26.51 -17.75 19.77
N VAL A 10 25.43 -18.42 19.40
CA VAL A 10 24.55 -19.14 20.32
C VAL A 10 24.47 -20.60 19.84
N ASP A 11 24.84 -21.50 20.69
CA ASP A 11 24.92 -22.96 20.40
C ASP A 11 25.76 -23.31 19.16
N GLY A 12 26.81 -22.48 18.88
CA GLY A 12 27.72 -22.69 17.74
C GLY A 12 27.20 -22.10 16.41
N GLU A 13 26.06 -21.44 16.41
CA GLU A 13 25.54 -20.70 15.27
C GLU A 13 25.80 -19.20 15.42
N SER A 14 26.37 -18.58 14.38
CA SER A 14 26.63 -17.14 14.37
C SER A 14 25.31 -16.36 14.27
N VAL A 15 25.02 -15.54 15.29
CA VAL A 15 23.87 -14.66 15.32
C VAL A 15 24.27 -13.28 14.80
N VAL A 16 23.83 -12.95 13.60
CA VAL A 16 24.02 -11.60 13.05
C VAL A 16 22.98 -10.67 13.66
N TYR A 17 23.42 -9.76 14.52
CA TYR A 17 22.57 -8.68 15.04
C TYR A 17 22.38 -7.62 13.98
N ALA A 18 21.25 -7.67 13.27
CA ALA A 18 20.86 -6.58 12.38
C ALA A 18 20.17 -5.46 13.20
N LYS A 19 20.74 -4.24 13.17
CA LYS A 19 20.14 -3.07 13.83
C LYS A 19 18.72 -2.82 13.33
N TYR A 20 18.52 -2.92 12.02
CA TYR A 20 17.24 -2.72 11.37
C TYR A 20 16.80 -3.97 10.62
N GLU A 21 15.51 -4.20 10.61
CA GLU A 21 14.84 -5.25 9.84
C GLU A 21 13.85 -4.64 8.88
N TYR A 22 13.70 -5.27 7.71
CA TYR A 22 12.86 -4.78 6.63
C TYR A 22 12.08 -5.94 6.03
N TYR A 23 10.75 -5.83 6.05
CA TYR A 23 9.85 -6.84 5.52
C TYR A 23 8.86 -6.21 4.54
N VAL A 24 8.57 -6.92 3.47
CA VAL A 24 7.41 -6.65 2.62
C VAL A 24 6.32 -7.66 2.96
N MET A 25 5.12 -7.15 3.17
CA MET A 25 3.92 -7.94 3.40
C MET A 25 2.94 -7.70 2.27
N ASN A 26 2.28 -8.76 1.79
CA ASN A 26 1.06 -8.63 1.01
C ASN A 26 -0.11 -8.56 2.00
N LYS A 27 -0.46 -7.34 2.40
CA LYS A 27 -1.50 -7.10 3.41
C LYS A 27 -2.84 -7.66 2.91
N PRO A 28 -3.49 -8.55 3.67
CA PRO A 28 -4.81 -9.04 3.32
C PRO A 28 -5.89 -8.04 3.69
N GLN A 29 -7.10 -8.27 3.22
CA GLN A 29 -8.27 -7.54 3.65
C GLN A 29 -8.66 -7.90 5.09
N GLY A 30 -9.37 -7.00 5.76
CA GLY A 30 -9.95 -7.26 7.09
C GLY A 30 -9.06 -6.93 8.28
N VAL A 31 -7.74 -6.78 8.09
CA VAL A 31 -6.81 -6.35 9.15
C VAL A 31 -6.45 -4.88 9.04
N ILE A 32 -6.23 -4.23 10.17
CA ILE A 32 -5.85 -2.82 10.22
C ILE A 32 -4.33 -2.64 10.18
N THR A 33 -3.89 -1.50 9.65
CA THR A 33 -2.48 -1.10 9.65
C THR A 33 -2.17 -0.35 10.95
N ALA A 34 -1.85 -1.11 11.99
CA ALA A 34 -1.46 -0.62 13.31
C ALA A 34 -0.38 -1.52 13.90
N THR A 35 0.28 -1.06 14.96
CA THR A 35 1.24 -1.86 15.74
C THR A 35 0.54 -2.76 16.74
N GLU A 36 -0.56 -2.29 17.31
CA GLU A 36 -1.42 -3.01 18.24
C GLU A 36 -2.82 -2.41 18.20
N ASP A 37 -3.83 -3.22 18.50
CA ASP A 37 -5.21 -2.80 18.72
C ASP A 37 -5.90 -3.81 19.64
N SER A 38 -6.81 -3.34 20.51
CA SER A 38 -7.49 -4.19 21.50
C SER A 38 -8.74 -4.88 20.96
N ARG A 39 -9.18 -4.57 19.74
CA ARG A 39 -10.47 -5.03 19.17
C ARG A 39 -10.36 -5.62 17.78
N GLN A 40 -9.30 -5.32 17.07
CA GLN A 40 -9.13 -5.72 15.68
C GLN A 40 -7.73 -6.26 15.44
N ASP A 41 -7.64 -7.30 14.60
CA ASP A 41 -6.36 -7.85 14.18
C ASP A 41 -5.56 -6.81 13.38
N THR A 42 -4.28 -6.72 13.71
CA THR A 42 -3.35 -5.80 13.06
C THR A 42 -2.44 -6.55 12.08
N VAL A 43 -1.78 -5.81 11.22
CA VAL A 43 -0.78 -6.37 10.30
C VAL A 43 0.38 -7.04 11.04
N LEU A 44 0.70 -6.62 12.27
CA LEU A 44 1.76 -7.25 13.05
C LEU A 44 1.32 -8.55 13.72
N ASP A 45 0.02 -8.76 13.94
CA ASP A 45 -0.50 -10.03 14.46
C ASP A 45 -0.40 -11.18 13.46
N LEU A 46 -0.22 -10.85 12.16
CA LEU A 46 0.04 -11.83 11.11
C LEU A 46 1.51 -12.29 11.06
N MET A 47 2.39 -11.65 11.81
CA MET A 47 3.80 -12.02 11.87
C MET A 47 4.06 -12.99 13.03
N GLU A 48 5.20 -13.70 12.95
CA GLU A 48 5.61 -14.66 13.99
C GLU A 48 5.69 -14.00 15.38
N GLU A 49 5.34 -14.75 16.43
CA GLU A 49 5.34 -14.27 17.82
C GLU A 49 6.71 -13.82 18.32
N ASN A 50 7.78 -14.44 17.81
CA ASN A 50 9.18 -14.12 18.15
C ASN A 50 9.75 -12.92 17.39
N ARG A 51 8.93 -12.22 16.58
CA ARG A 51 9.36 -11.01 15.87
C ARG A 51 9.87 -9.94 16.84
N ARG A 52 10.68 -9.03 16.32
CA ARG A 52 11.08 -7.83 17.07
C ARG A 52 9.85 -7.00 17.43
N LYS A 53 9.80 -6.53 18.68
CA LYS A 53 8.67 -5.76 19.21
C LYS A 53 8.68 -4.29 18.77
N ASP A 54 9.81 -3.80 18.26
CA ASP A 54 10.00 -2.43 17.76
C ASP A 54 9.64 -2.26 16.26
N LEU A 55 9.10 -3.30 15.61
CA LEU A 55 8.62 -3.22 14.24
C LEU A 55 7.33 -2.39 14.14
N PHE A 56 7.22 -1.64 13.04
CA PHE A 56 6.02 -0.87 12.70
C PHE A 56 5.80 -0.83 11.18
N PRO A 57 4.56 -0.66 10.72
CA PRO A 57 4.25 -0.50 9.30
C PRO A 57 4.65 0.89 8.80
N VAL A 58 5.18 0.95 7.57
CA VAL A 58 5.55 2.19 6.87
C VAL A 58 4.32 2.76 6.15
N GLY A 59 3.71 3.76 6.75
CA GLY A 59 2.44 4.30 6.32
C GLY A 59 1.28 3.38 6.65
N ARG A 60 0.13 3.67 6.06
CA ARG A 60 -1.10 2.94 6.34
C ARG A 60 -1.83 2.57 5.05
N LEU A 61 -2.40 1.38 5.04
CA LEU A 61 -3.46 0.94 4.13
C LEU A 61 -4.76 0.82 4.93
N ASP A 62 -5.87 1.14 4.30
CA ASP A 62 -7.18 1.00 4.92
C ASP A 62 -7.48 -0.49 5.21
N LYS A 63 -8.45 -0.76 6.07
CA LYS A 63 -8.82 -2.14 6.44
C LYS A 63 -9.21 -2.99 5.23
N ASP A 64 -9.87 -2.37 4.26
CA ASP A 64 -10.33 -2.98 3.01
C ASP A 64 -9.37 -2.77 1.82
N THR A 65 -8.20 -2.18 2.04
CA THR A 65 -7.14 -2.04 1.04
C THR A 65 -6.08 -3.12 1.25
N VAL A 66 -5.70 -3.78 0.17
CA VAL A 66 -4.77 -4.91 0.18
C VAL A 66 -3.42 -4.57 -0.46
N GLY A 67 -2.49 -5.50 -0.41
CA GLY A 67 -1.24 -5.45 -1.17
C GLY A 67 -0.03 -4.97 -0.40
N LEU A 68 0.90 -4.35 -1.08
CA LEU A 68 2.24 -4.05 -0.59
C LEU A 68 2.23 -3.15 0.66
N LEU A 69 2.74 -3.68 1.75
CA LEU A 69 3.02 -2.94 2.98
C LEU A 69 4.46 -3.22 3.43
N LEU A 70 5.25 -2.16 3.60
CA LEU A 70 6.59 -2.26 4.17
C LEU A 70 6.48 -2.22 5.70
N ILE A 71 7.21 -3.10 6.38
CA ILE A 71 7.31 -3.18 7.85
C ILE A 71 8.78 -3.11 8.23
N THR A 72 9.14 -2.27 9.18
CA THR A 72 10.52 -2.07 9.62
C THR A 72 10.57 -1.45 11.02
N ASN A 73 11.75 -1.40 11.62
CA ASN A 73 12.07 -0.59 12.79
C ASN A 73 13.01 0.59 12.48
N ASP A 74 13.22 0.90 11.18
CA ASP A 74 14.02 2.05 10.71
C ASP A 74 13.13 3.30 10.59
N GLY A 75 13.11 4.10 11.66
CA GLY A 75 12.33 5.35 11.71
C GLY A 75 12.78 6.40 10.68
N ASP A 76 14.07 6.44 10.34
CA ASP A 76 14.60 7.40 9.37
C ASP A 76 14.12 7.05 7.94
N LEU A 77 14.17 5.79 7.56
CA LEU A 77 13.64 5.34 6.28
C LEU A 77 12.13 5.58 6.20
N ASN A 78 11.38 5.25 7.25
CA ASN A 78 9.94 5.51 7.35
C ASN A 78 9.62 7.00 7.11
N HIS A 79 10.32 7.90 7.82
CA HIS A 79 10.10 9.34 7.67
C HIS A 79 10.40 9.81 6.23
N ARG A 80 11.47 9.32 5.60
CA ARG A 80 11.84 9.67 4.23
C ARG A 80 10.82 9.17 3.21
N LEU A 81 10.33 7.92 3.35
CA LEU A 81 9.34 7.32 2.44
C LEU A 81 7.97 7.99 2.52
N LEU A 82 7.59 8.47 3.71
CA LEU A 82 6.29 9.09 3.94
C LEU A 82 6.29 10.61 3.77
N SER A 83 7.48 11.23 3.71
CA SER A 83 7.60 12.68 3.57
C SER A 83 6.93 13.19 2.29
N PRO A 84 5.97 14.12 2.36
CA PRO A 84 5.35 14.70 1.17
C PRO A 84 6.36 15.39 0.24
N LYS A 85 7.48 15.87 0.79
CA LYS A 85 8.54 16.56 0.03
C LYS A 85 9.33 15.60 -0.88
N LYS A 86 9.36 14.31 -0.56
CA LYS A 86 10.10 13.31 -1.34
C LYS A 86 9.29 12.74 -2.50
N HIS A 87 7.96 12.97 -2.52
CA HIS A 87 7.06 12.52 -3.60
C HIS A 87 7.27 11.05 -3.98
N VAL A 88 7.43 10.18 -2.98
CA VAL A 88 7.61 8.74 -3.25
C VAL A 88 6.32 8.17 -3.85
N ASP A 89 6.45 7.65 -5.06
CA ASP A 89 5.34 7.06 -5.82
C ASP A 89 4.69 5.91 -5.06
N LYS A 90 3.37 5.87 -5.13
CA LYS A 90 2.55 4.74 -4.69
C LYS A 90 1.62 4.38 -5.81
N GLU A 91 1.77 3.17 -6.34
CA GLU A 91 0.93 2.67 -7.43
C GLU A 91 -0.07 1.65 -6.91
N TYR A 92 -1.29 1.84 -7.36
CA TYR A 92 -2.41 0.97 -7.01
C TYR A 92 -3.10 0.45 -8.26
N VAL A 93 -3.57 -0.78 -8.19
CA VAL A 93 -4.59 -1.31 -9.10
C VAL A 93 -5.93 -1.23 -8.36
N ALA A 94 -6.98 -0.81 -9.06
CA ALA A 94 -8.30 -0.67 -8.47
C ALA A 94 -9.40 -1.10 -9.44
N LYS A 95 -10.51 -1.57 -8.86
CA LYS A 95 -11.76 -1.81 -9.58
C LYS A 95 -12.76 -0.70 -9.22
N ILE A 96 -13.24 -0.03 -10.25
CA ILE A 96 -14.07 1.18 -10.16
C ILE A 96 -15.46 0.86 -10.72
N SER A 97 -16.52 1.28 -10.00
CA SER A 97 -17.88 1.21 -10.51
C SER A 97 -18.08 2.18 -11.69
N GLY A 98 -18.68 1.69 -12.77
CA GLY A 98 -18.94 2.47 -13.96
C GLY A 98 -17.72 2.59 -14.88
N ARG A 99 -17.91 3.36 -15.95
CA ARG A 99 -16.90 3.55 -16.98
C ARG A 99 -16.01 4.75 -16.65
N VAL A 100 -14.72 4.50 -16.44
CA VAL A 100 -13.68 5.54 -16.39
C VAL A 100 -13.33 5.93 -17.82
N THR A 101 -13.22 7.23 -18.08
CA THR A 101 -13.03 7.79 -19.42
C THR A 101 -11.70 8.52 -19.55
N GLU A 102 -11.30 8.83 -20.79
CA GLU A 102 -10.11 9.65 -21.06
C GLU A 102 -10.23 11.10 -20.48
N GLU A 103 -11.45 11.60 -20.29
CA GLU A 103 -11.67 12.88 -19.62
C GLU A 103 -11.39 12.79 -18.12
N ASP A 104 -11.74 11.66 -17.50
CA ASP A 104 -11.37 11.40 -16.10
C ASP A 104 -9.84 11.34 -15.96
N VAL A 105 -9.13 10.66 -16.89
CA VAL A 105 -7.66 10.61 -16.91
C VAL A 105 -7.06 12.01 -16.95
N LYS A 106 -7.56 12.90 -17.83
CA LYS A 106 -7.10 14.29 -17.91
C LYS A 106 -7.41 15.09 -16.63
N THR A 107 -8.51 14.79 -15.98
CA THR A 107 -8.90 15.42 -14.72
C THR A 107 -7.96 15.03 -13.59
N PHE A 108 -7.62 13.76 -13.47
CA PHE A 108 -6.64 13.26 -12.50
C PHE A 108 -5.24 13.85 -12.73
N ALA A 109 -4.82 13.97 -14.00
CA ALA A 109 -3.52 14.56 -14.35
C ALA A 109 -3.39 16.06 -13.98
N LYS A 110 -4.50 16.77 -13.75
CA LYS A 110 -4.51 18.16 -13.28
C LYS A 110 -4.62 18.28 -11.75
N GLY A 111 -4.86 17.17 -11.06
CA GLY A 111 -5.21 17.15 -9.65
C GLY A 111 -6.68 17.51 -9.41
N ILE A 112 -7.29 16.85 -8.44
CA ILE A 112 -8.74 16.86 -8.21
C ILE A 112 -9.09 17.47 -6.85
N PHE A 113 -10.17 18.27 -6.80
CA PHE A 113 -10.71 18.76 -5.54
C PHE A 113 -11.51 17.66 -4.86
N ILE A 114 -11.22 17.44 -3.57
CA ILE A 114 -11.91 16.48 -2.72
C ILE A 114 -12.78 17.25 -1.72
N GLU A 115 -13.90 16.66 -1.31
CA GLU A 115 -14.90 17.28 -0.42
C GLU A 115 -14.32 17.86 0.89
N ASP A 116 -13.21 17.35 1.37
CA ASP A 116 -12.51 17.86 2.56
C ASP A 116 -11.84 19.23 2.34
N GLY A 117 -12.09 19.88 1.20
CA GLY A 117 -11.58 21.23 0.90
C GLY A 117 -10.12 21.26 0.47
N PHE A 118 -9.53 20.11 0.16
CA PHE A 118 -8.16 20.06 -0.35
C PHE A 118 -8.11 19.59 -1.81
N ARG A 119 -7.10 20.05 -2.52
CA ARG A 119 -6.82 19.58 -3.87
C ARG A 119 -5.75 18.50 -3.82
N ALA A 120 -6.08 17.27 -4.31
CA ALA A 120 -5.10 16.21 -4.50
C ALA A 120 -4.07 16.63 -5.56
N LEU A 121 -2.83 16.22 -5.38
CA LEU A 121 -1.78 16.41 -6.39
C LEU A 121 -2.15 15.69 -7.69
N PRO A 122 -1.59 16.10 -8.83
CA PRO A 122 -1.69 15.37 -10.08
C PRO A 122 -1.37 13.89 -9.88
N ALA A 123 -2.20 13.03 -10.49
CA ALA A 123 -2.03 11.58 -10.44
C ALA A 123 -1.99 11.01 -11.86
N GLU A 124 -1.18 9.97 -12.06
CA GLU A 124 -1.15 9.23 -13.32
C GLU A 124 -2.21 8.13 -13.27
N LEU A 125 -3.28 8.29 -14.03
CA LEU A 125 -4.38 7.33 -14.14
C LEU A 125 -4.29 6.62 -15.48
N LYS A 126 -4.33 5.27 -15.48
CA LYS A 126 -4.38 4.43 -16.68
C LYS A 126 -5.59 3.51 -16.62
N ILE A 127 -6.36 3.47 -17.68
CA ILE A 127 -7.45 2.50 -17.87
C ILE A 127 -6.83 1.19 -18.36
N LEU A 128 -6.99 0.11 -17.59
CA LEU A 128 -6.48 -1.21 -17.94
C LEU A 128 -7.52 -2.01 -18.73
N SER A 129 -8.75 -2.05 -18.24
CA SER A 129 -9.86 -2.75 -18.90
C SER A 129 -11.22 -2.13 -18.52
N TYR A 130 -12.23 -2.41 -19.33
CA TYR A 130 -13.63 -2.13 -19.03
C TYR A 130 -14.50 -3.33 -19.39
N ARG A 131 -15.45 -3.68 -18.52
CA ARG A 131 -16.47 -4.69 -18.76
C ARG A 131 -17.85 -4.23 -18.29
N GLU A 132 -18.89 -4.60 -19.03
CA GLU A 132 -20.26 -4.18 -18.71
C GLU A 132 -20.87 -5.02 -17.57
N LYS A 133 -20.40 -6.26 -17.39
CA LYS A 133 -20.93 -7.19 -16.40
C LYS A 133 -19.89 -7.50 -15.34
N ALA A 134 -20.34 -7.54 -14.09
CA ALA A 134 -19.54 -8.01 -12.97
C ALA A 134 -19.27 -9.52 -13.06
N THR A 135 -18.10 -9.93 -12.63
CA THR A 135 -17.71 -11.33 -12.41
C THR A 135 -18.06 -11.76 -10.99
N GLU A 136 -17.93 -13.07 -10.70
CA GLU A 136 -18.08 -13.58 -9.32
C GLU A 136 -17.05 -12.95 -8.37
N GLU A 137 -15.82 -12.74 -8.84
CA GLU A 137 -14.77 -12.07 -8.08
C GLU A 137 -15.15 -10.63 -7.71
N ASP A 138 -15.74 -9.88 -8.65
CA ASP A 138 -16.18 -8.50 -8.38
C ASP A 138 -17.30 -8.45 -7.32
N LEU A 139 -18.17 -9.45 -7.30
CA LEU A 139 -19.22 -9.57 -6.27
C LEU A 139 -18.60 -9.79 -4.89
N LEU A 140 -17.57 -10.63 -4.79
CA LEU A 140 -16.83 -10.87 -3.55
C LEU A 140 -16.10 -9.58 -3.08
N ASP A 141 -15.43 -8.87 -3.97
CA ASP A 141 -14.74 -7.61 -3.66
C ASP A 141 -15.73 -6.57 -3.11
N VAL A 142 -16.92 -6.45 -3.69
CA VAL A 142 -17.96 -5.51 -3.23
C VAL A 142 -18.49 -5.90 -1.85
N GLU A 143 -18.75 -7.18 -1.60
CA GLU A 143 -19.21 -7.66 -0.28
C GLU A 143 -18.18 -7.32 0.80
N GLN A 144 -16.91 -7.51 0.49
CA GLN A 144 -15.82 -7.28 1.42
C GLN A 144 -15.52 -5.79 1.66
N SER A 145 -15.77 -4.91 0.66
CA SER A 145 -15.49 -3.48 0.75
C SER A 145 -16.61 -2.66 1.41
N ASN A 146 -17.75 -3.26 1.72
CA ASN A 146 -18.99 -2.57 2.12
C ASN A 146 -19.49 -1.55 1.08
N ALA A 147 -19.05 -1.63 -0.18
CA ALA A 147 -19.55 -0.78 -1.24
C ALA A 147 -20.99 -1.17 -1.62
N PRO A 148 -21.85 -0.20 -1.98
CA PRO A 148 -23.23 -0.51 -2.37
C PRO A 148 -23.26 -1.34 -3.66
N GLN A 149 -23.87 -2.52 -3.62
CA GLN A 149 -23.98 -3.45 -4.78
C GLN A 149 -24.63 -2.82 -6.02
N LYS A 150 -25.48 -1.79 -5.84
CA LYS A 150 -26.11 -1.06 -6.95
C LYS A 150 -25.11 -0.48 -7.97
N HIS A 151 -23.87 -0.28 -7.57
CA HIS A 151 -22.81 0.26 -8.45
C HIS A 151 -22.31 -0.75 -9.49
N LEU A 152 -22.49 -2.05 -9.28
CA LEU A 152 -22.09 -3.08 -10.24
C LEU A 152 -22.87 -3.07 -11.53
N SER A 153 -24.11 -2.55 -11.53
CA SER A 153 -24.96 -2.45 -12.72
C SER A 153 -24.46 -1.44 -13.76
N GLN A 154 -23.50 -0.59 -13.41
CA GLN A 154 -22.93 0.45 -14.29
C GLN A 154 -21.69 -0.02 -15.06
N GLY A 155 -21.36 -1.31 -14.98
CA GLY A 155 -20.10 -1.86 -15.49
C GLY A 155 -18.95 -1.60 -14.53
N ILE A 156 -17.80 -2.14 -14.87
CA ILE A 156 -16.59 -2.10 -14.06
C ILE A 156 -15.39 -1.69 -14.89
N THR A 157 -14.63 -0.73 -14.41
CA THR A 157 -13.34 -0.36 -14.99
C THR A 157 -12.22 -0.78 -14.05
N GLU A 158 -11.25 -1.50 -14.57
CA GLU A 158 -9.96 -1.72 -13.89
C GLU A 158 -8.99 -0.63 -14.29
N ILE A 159 -8.29 -0.08 -13.30
CA ILE A 159 -7.33 1.00 -13.50
C ILE A 159 -6.03 0.74 -12.76
N SER A 160 -4.94 1.37 -13.24
CA SER A 160 -3.76 1.66 -12.42
C SER A 160 -3.71 3.15 -12.12
N ILE A 161 -3.35 3.50 -10.90
CA ILE A 161 -3.17 4.89 -10.48
C ILE A 161 -1.89 5.07 -9.68
N VAL A 162 -1.07 6.07 -10.06
CA VAL A 162 0.11 6.49 -9.31
C VAL A 162 -0.17 7.81 -8.63
N ILE A 163 0.02 7.85 -7.31
CA ILE A 163 -0.07 9.05 -6.47
C ILE A 163 1.26 9.32 -5.76
N HIS A 164 1.55 10.60 -5.46
CA HIS A 164 2.80 11.05 -4.84
C HIS A 164 2.64 11.47 -3.37
N GLU A 165 1.45 11.34 -2.85
CA GLU A 165 1.07 11.65 -1.47
C GLU A 165 0.29 10.46 -0.87
N GLY A 166 -0.22 10.58 0.35
CA GLY A 166 -0.95 9.48 0.99
C GLY A 166 -1.86 10.02 2.08
N LYS A 167 -2.92 10.74 1.69
CA LYS A 167 -3.94 11.23 2.61
C LYS A 167 -4.99 10.17 2.88
N TYR A 168 -5.73 10.36 3.95
CA TYR A 168 -6.77 9.44 4.39
C TYR A 168 -7.80 9.17 3.28
N HIS A 169 -7.93 7.88 2.89
CA HIS A 169 -8.82 7.39 1.83
C HIS A 169 -8.65 8.11 0.48
N GLN A 170 -7.44 8.57 0.17
CA GLN A 170 -7.22 9.52 -0.95
C GLN A 170 -7.75 9.02 -2.28
N VAL A 171 -7.36 7.81 -2.71
CA VAL A 171 -7.81 7.26 -4.01
C VAL A 171 -9.33 7.13 -4.06
N LYS A 172 -9.96 6.65 -2.99
CA LYS A 172 -11.41 6.53 -2.88
C LYS A 172 -12.10 7.87 -3.00
N LYS A 173 -11.62 8.88 -2.28
CA LYS A 173 -12.16 10.25 -2.33
C LYS A 173 -11.97 10.90 -3.70
N MET A 174 -10.85 10.64 -4.38
CA MET A 174 -10.62 11.15 -5.73
C MET A 174 -11.65 10.60 -6.72
N PHE A 175 -11.95 9.29 -6.67
CA PHE A 175 -12.98 8.71 -7.53
C PHE A 175 -14.40 9.15 -7.12
N HIS A 176 -14.67 9.24 -5.82
CA HIS A 176 -15.95 9.76 -5.32
C HIS A 176 -16.24 11.18 -5.84
N ALA A 177 -15.22 12.05 -5.90
CA ALA A 177 -15.34 13.41 -6.42
C ALA A 177 -15.76 13.49 -7.90
N ILE A 178 -15.60 12.41 -8.66
CA ILE A 178 -16.10 12.30 -10.04
C ILE A 178 -17.33 11.40 -10.16
N GLY A 179 -18.00 11.12 -9.03
CA GLY A 179 -19.22 10.32 -8.98
C GLY A 179 -19.02 8.83 -9.21
N LYS A 180 -17.83 8.31 -8.93
CA LYS A 180 -17.48 6.89 -9.08
C LYS A 180 -17.02 6.31 -7.74
N GLU A 181 -17.20 4.99 -7.57
CA GLU A 181 -16.81 4.30 -6.34
C GLU A 181 -15.71 3.28 -6.59
N VAL A 182 -14.74 3.24 -5.67
CA VAL A 182 -13.69 2.22 -5.61
C VAL A 182 -14.18 1.10 -4.70
N PHE A 183 -14.30 -0.11 -5.22
CA PHE A 183 -14.70 -1.28 -4.41
C PHE A 183 -13.59 -2.31 -4.23
N PHE A 184 -12.50 -2.20 -4.99
CA PHE A 184 -11.26 -2.95 -4.76
C PHE A 184 -10.08 -2.01 -4.92
N LEU A 185 -9.10 -2.10 -4.01
CA LEU A 185 -7.88 -1.29 -4.05
C LEU A 185 -6.68 -2.11 -3.56
N LYS A 186 -5.70 -2.29 -4.42
CA LYS A 186 -4.47 -3.04 -4.12
C LYS A 186 -3.25 -2.19 -4.41
N ARG A 187 -2.41 -1.95 -3.41
CA ARG A 187 -1.12 -1.29 -3.64
C ARG A 187 -0.12 -2.31 -4.18
N ILE A 188 0.42 -2.05 -5.37
CA ILE A 188 1.36 -2.93 -6.06
C ILE A 188 2.79 -2.41 -6.05
N ARG A 189 3.01 -1.10 -5.78
CA ARG A 189 4.35 -0.49 -5.77
C ARG A 189 4.44 0.64 -4.75
N MET A 190 5.62 0.77 -4.13
CA MET A 190 6.01 1.92 -3.32
C MET A 190 7.47 2.31 -3.66
N GLY A 191 7.65 3.43 -4.33
CA GLY A 191 8.94 3.82 -4.87
C GLY A 191 9.45 2.79 -5.87
N THR A 192 10.58 2.16 -5.56
CA THR A 192 11.19 1.08 -6.36
C THR A 192 10.76 -0.32 -5.92
N LEU A 193 10.09 -0.44 -4.77
CA LEU A 193 9.65 -1.73 -4.25
C LEU A 193 8.35 -2.15 -4.92
N LEU A 194 8.36 -3.31 -5.58
CA LEU A 194 7.20 -3.94 -6.20
C LEU A 194 6.64 -5.03 -5.28
N LEU A 195 5.33 -5.22 -5.33
CA LEU A 195 4.71 -6.39 -4.72
C LEU A 195 5.09 -7.62 -5.54
N ASP A 196 5.62 -8.62 -4.86
CA ASP A 196 5.92 -9.92 -5.43
C ASP A 196 4.60 -10.66 -5.72
N GLU A 197 4.39 -11.07 -6.95
CA GLU A 197 3.17 -11.77 -7.38
C GLU A 197 3.02 -13.14 -6.72
N GLU A 198 4.14 -13.77 -6.32
CA GLU A 198 4.15 -15.06 -5.65
C GLU A 198 3.94 -14.93 -4.12
N LEU A 199 4.02 -13.72 -3.57
CA LEU A 199 3.78 -13.48 -2.15
C LEU A 199 2.28 -13.52 -1.86
N ALA A 200 1.79 -14.62 -1.30
CA ALA A 200 0.38 -14.81 -0.98
C ALA A 200 -0.15 -13.73 -0.02
N GLU A 201 -1.43 -13.40 -0.10
CA GLU A 201 -2.07 -12.50 0.86
C GLU A 201 -1.93 -13.00 2.30
N GLY A 202 -1.70 -12.08 3.23
CA GLY A 202 -1.45 -12.38 4.64
C GLY A 202 -0.03 -12.86 4.94
N THR A 203 0.82 -13.04 3.94
CA THR A 203 2.21 -13.45 4.15
C THR A 203 3.20 -12.30 3.98
N TYR A 204 4.41 -12.51 4.46
CA TYR A 204 5.48 -11.52 4.40
C TYR A 204 6.83 -12.22 4.19
N ARG A 205 7.80 -11.46 3.69
CA ARG A 205 9.20 -11.88 3.57
C ARG A 205 10.15 -10.72 3.86
N LYS A 206 11.39 -11.04 4.16
CA LYS A 206 12.45 -10.02 4.22
C LYS A 206 12.66 -9.37 2.85
N LEU A 207 13.01 -8.08 2.85
CA LEU A 207 13.50 -7.44 1.64
C LEU A 207 14.83 -8.03 1.21
N THR A 208 15.03 -8.13 -0.10
CA THR A 208 16.36 -8.40 -0.66
C THR A 208 17.27 -7.17 -0.50
N ALA A 209 18.58 -7.37 -0.60
CA ALA A 209 19.54 -6.28 -0.56
C ALA A 209 19.31 -5.24 -1.68
N ASP A 210 18.91 -5.70 -2.87
CA ASP A 210 18.64 -4.84 -4.02
C ASP A 210 17.37 -4.00 -3.82
N GLU A 211 16.30 -4.58 -3.28
CA GLU A 211 15.07 -3.86 -2.93
C GLU A 211 15.34 -2.76 -1.90
N LEU A 212 16.07 -3.09 -0.84
CA LEU A 212 16.46 -2.12 0.19
C LEU A 212 17.34 -1.02 -0.38
N SER A 213 18.35 -1.37 -1.17
CA SER A 213 19.23 -0.41 -1.84
C SER A 213 18.45 0.53 -2.77
N GLY A 214 17.45 0.00 -3.49
CA GLY A 214 16.53 0.77 -4.31
C GLY A 214 15.77 1.82 -3.51
N LEU A 215 15.15 1.42 -2.39
CA LEU A 215 14.41 2.32 -1.50
C LEU A 215 15.32 3.41 -0.89
N MET A 216 16.50 3.02 -0.42
CA MET A 216 17.48 3.97 0.13
C MET A 216 17.87 5.03 -0.91
N ARG A 217 18.12 4.62 -2.15
CA ARG A 217 18.57 5.50 -3.25
C ARG A 217 17.56 6.58 -3.61
N ILE A 218 16.25 6.24 -3.68
CA ILE A 218 15.21 7.22 -3.98
C ILE A 218 14.95 8.18 -2.83
N THR A 219 15.20 7.76 -1.60
CA THR A 219 14.98 8.59 -0.41
C THR A 219 16.18 9.45 -0.04
N CYS A 220 17.40 9.09 -0.46
CA CYS A 220 18.64 9.85 -0.20
C CYS A 220 18.93 10.93 -1.25
N LYS A 221 18.27 10.94 -2.42
CA LYS A 221 18.46 12.02 -3.40
C LYS A 221 17.98 13.34 -2.79
N GLU A 222 18.94 14.19 -2.42
CA GLU A 222 18.70 15.61 -2.24
C GLU A 222 18.32 16.21 -3.59
N LYS A 223 17.25 17.00 -3.60
CA LYS A 223 16.90 17.83 -4.77
C LYS A 223 17.75 19.07 -4.77
#